data_7e30c074db7c3b93fe47fd22b66c6539
#
_entry.id   7e30c074db7c3b93fe47fd22b66c6539
#
_cell.length_a   1.000
_cell.length_b   1.000
_cell.length_c   1.000
_cell.angle_alpha   90.00
_cell.angle_beta   90.00
_cell.angle_gamma   90.00
#
_symmetry.space_group_name_H-M   'P 1'
#
loop_
_entity.id
_entity.type
_entity.pdbx_description
1 polymer ?
#
loop_
_entity_poly.entity_id
_entity_poly.type
_entity_poly.pdbx_seq_one_letter_code
_entity_poly.pdbx_strand_id
1 'polypeptide(L)'
;MNKKILETLEFNKIKALFEPHLLTEQGLEQLRQLAPTAKADKIKQAFAEMKEMQALFVEQPHFTILATKEIAGVCKRLEMGADLNIEEFLLLKRVLLSSRELQSFYANLENVSLTELALWFEKLHDFPQLQGNLQAFNDAGFIENFASEELARIRRKIHDSESQVRDVLQDLLKQKSQMLTEGIVASRNGRQVLPVKNTNTTSLVCQNRQTRLGHHLRQAQGFEHDGFSTCIRTCNDNGC
;
A
#
# COMPACT_ATOMS: atom_id res chain seq x y z
N MET A 1 15.38 41.99 -4.90
CA MET A 1 15.99 42.44 -3.63
C MET A 1 17.40 41.85 -3.54
N ASN A 2 18.37 42.59 -2.99
CA ASN A 2 19.76 42.11 -2.94
C ASN A 2 19.88 41.00 -1.89
N LYS A 3 20.61 39.90 -2.21
CA LYS A 3 20.85 38.74 -1.34
C LYS A 3 21.38 39.18 0.05
N LYS A 4 22.27 40.15 0.09
CA LYS A 4 22.84 40.69 1.33
C LYS A 4 21.79 41.31 2.25
N ILE A 5 20.73 41.95 1.71
CA ILE A 5 19.64 42.53 2.49
C ILE A 5 18.79 41.39 3.11
N LEU A 6 18.51 40.31 2.38
CA LEU A 6 17.78 39.15 2.89
C LEU A 6 18.52 38.46 4.02
N GLU A 7 19.84 38.39 3.93
CA GLU A 7 20.72 37.83 4.96
C GLU A 7 20.71 38.72 6.22
N THR A 8 20.82 40.04 6.04
CA THR A 8 20.76 41.03 7.15
C THR A 8 19.41 40.98 7.87
N LEU A 9 18.32 40.79 7.14
CA LEU A 9 16.96 40.69 7.69
C LEU A 9 16.64 39.28 8.22
N GLU A 10 17.61 38.36 8.16
CA GLU A 10 17.44 36.97 8.61
C GLU A 10 16.24 36.24 7.97
N PHE A 11 15.88 36.61 6.73
CA PHE A 11 14.68 36.12 6.05
C PHE A 11 14.65 34.58 5.93
N ASN A 12 15.82 33.95 5.77
CA ASN A 12 15.93 32.49 5.74
C ASN A 12 15.60 31.84 7.09
N LYS A 13 15.89 32.51 8.22
CA LYS A 13 15.47 32.00 9.54
C LYS A 13 13.96 32.02 9.68
N ILE A 14 13.31 33.08 9.16
CA ILE A 14 11.84 33.14 9.14
C ILE A 14 11.27 31.98 8.33
N LYS A 15 11.80 31.73 7.12
CA LYS A 15 11.38 30.58 6.31
C LYS A 15 11.51 29.25 7.07
N ALA A 16 12.64 29.03 7.74
CA ALA A 16 12.89 27.81 8.50
C ALA A 16 11.86 27.56 9.64
N LEU A 17 11.25 28.63 10.18
CA LEU A 17 10.18 28.49 11.17
C LEU A 17 8.87 27.95 10.57
N PHE A 18 8.65 28.14 9.26
CA PHE A 18 7.45 27.64 8.58
C PHE A 18 7.63 26.21 8.07
N GLU A 19 8.85 25.75 7.80
CA GLU A 19 9.12 24.44 7.25
C GLU A 19 8.43 23.27 7.98
N PRO A 20 8.45 23.20 9.33
CA PRO A 20 7.82 22.10 10.08
C PRO A 20 6.28 22.07 9.96
N HIS A 21 5.65 23.18 9.53
CA HIS A 21 4.21 23.28 9.39
C HIS A 21 3.69 22.97 7.99
N LEU A 22 4.59 22.70 7.04
CA LEU A 22 4.21 22.38 5.66
C LEU A 22 3.98 20.88 5.51
N LEU A 23 2.79 20.53 5.04
CA LEU A 23 2.35 19.14 4.89
C LEU A 23 2.61 18.57 3.48
N THR A 24 2.82 19.45 2.50
CA THR A 24 3.00 19.05 1.10
C THR A 24 4.37 19.46 0.58
N GLU A 25 4.91 18.65 -0.33
CA GLU A 25 6.20 18.93 -0.96
C GLU A 25 6.15 20.19 -1.83
N GLN A 26 4.99 20.42 -2.50
CA GLN A 26 4.75 21.66 -3.27
C GLN A 26 4.75 22.91 -2.39
N GLY A 27 4.15 22.81 -1.20
CA GLY A 27 4.18 23.90 -0.22
C GLY A 27 5.60 24.24 0.22
N LEU A 28 6.41 23.22 0.46
CA LEU A 28 7.82 23.37 0.80
C LEU A 28 8.60 24.05 -0.34
N GLU A 29 8.38 23.64 -1.57
CA GLU A 29 9.03 24.25 -2.73
C GLU A 29 8.60 25.71 -2.92
N GLN A 30 7.31 26.01 -2.75
CA GLN A 30 6.84 27.41 -2.77
C GLN A 30 7.46 28.24 -1.67
N LEU A 31 7.61 27.71 -0.45
CA LEU A 31 8.32 28.41 0.64
C LEU A 31 9.78 28.69 0.27
N ARG A 32 10.47 27.74 -0.36
CA ARG A 32 11.85 27.92 -0.82
C ARG A 32 11.98 29.03 -1.85
N GLN A 33 11.01 29.11 -2.78
CA GLN A 33 10.96 30.13 -3.83
C GLN A 33 10.41 31.48 -3.33
N LEU A 34 9.81 31.52 -2.15
CA LEU A 34 9.23 32.74 -1.60
C LEU A 34 10.29 33.84 -1.48
N ALA A 35 10.00 34.98 -2.08
CA ALA A 35 10.84 36.16 -2.05
C ALA A 35 10.00 37.39 -1.76
N PRO A 36 10.54 38.41 -1.06
CA PRO A 36 9.86 39.67 -0.85
C PRO A 36 9.48 40.34 -2.16
N THR A 37 8.30 40.89 -2.21
CA THR A 37 7.80 41.64 -3.38
C THR A 37 7.37 43.06 -2.97
N ALA A 38 7.55 44.01 -3.88
CA ALA A 38 7.05 45.38 -3.73
C ALA A 38 5.73 45.64 -4.49
N LYS A 39 5.16 44.60 -5.12
CA LYS A 39 3.92 44.71 -5.89
C LYS A 39 2.73 44.74 -4.94
N ALA A 40 2.12 45.94 -4.80
CA ALA A 40 1.04 46.19 -3.85
C ALA A 40 -0.15 45.23 -4.02
N ASP A 41 -0.53 44.92 -5.27
CA ASP A 41 -1.67 44.03 -5.54
C ASP A 41 -1.41 42.58 -5.06
N LYS A 42 -0.19 42.07 -5.29
CA LYS A 42 0.20 40.73 -4.79
C LYS A 42 0.21 40.68 -3.25
N ILE A 43 0.66 41.76 -2.63
CA ILE A 43 0.67 41.86 -1.16
C ILE A 43 -0.76 41.89 -0.63
N LYS A 44 -1.65 42.70 -1.23
CA LYS A 44 -3.07 42.78 -0.82
C LYS A 44 -3.76 41.43 -0.97
N GLN A 45 -3.56 40.74 -2.10
CA GLN A 45 -4.12 39.42 -2.34
C GLN A 45 -3.64 38.40 -1.29
N ALA A 46 -2.33 38.31 -1.05
CA ALA A 46 -1.78 37.38 -0.05
C ALA A 46 -2.34 37.66 1.36
N PHE A 47 -2.54 38.94 1.73
CA PHE A 47 -3.19 39.29 3.00
C PHE A 47 -4.68 38.92 3.04
N ALA A 48 -5.40 39.04 1.92
CA ALA A 48 -6.79 38.61 1.83
C ALA A 48 -6.91 37.10 1.99
N GLU A 49 -6.12 36.29 1.25
CA GLU A 49 -6.02 34.86 1.38
C GLU A 49 -5.67 34.41 2.83
N MET A 50 -4.71 35.10 3.46
CA MET A 50 -4.33 34.82 4.84
C MET A 50 -5.47 35.08 5.84
N LYS A 51 -6.21 36.19 5.68
CA LYS A 51 -7.36 36.51 6.54
C LYS A 51 -8.48 35.46 6.40
N GLU A 52 -8.79 35.06 5.18
CA GLU A 52 -9.78 34.00 4.93
C GLU A 52 -9.33 32.67 5.55
N MET A 53 -8.06 32.31 5.42
CA MET A 53 -7.52 31.12 6.06
C MET A 53 -7.58 31.19 7.60
N GLN A 54 -7.30 32.36 8.19
CA GLN A 54 -7.46 32.54 9.64
C GLN A 54 -8.92 32.38 10.09
N ALA A 55 -9.87 32.95 9.35
CA ALA A 55 -11.30 32.76 9.63
C ALA A 55 -11.71 31.29 9.50
N LEU A 56 -11.19 30.60 8.47
CA LEU A 56 -11.42 29.19 8.28
C LEU A 56 -10.93 28.35 9.47
N PHE A 57 -9.74 28.59 9.99
CA PHE A 57 -9.19 27.89 11.14
C PHE A 57 -9.94 28.18 12.46
N VAL A 58 -10.55 29.36 12.59
CA VAL A 58 -11.39 29.67 13.75
C VAL A 58 -12.67 28.84 13.74
N GLU A 59 -13.33 28.74 12.59
CA GLU A 59 -14.58 27.97 12.44
C GLU A 59 -14.34 26.45 12.32
N GLN A 60 -13.22 26.07 11.73
CA GLN A 60 -12.84 24.69 11.46
C GLN A 60 -11.44 24.38 12.02
N PRO A 61 -11.27 24.26 13.36
CA PRO A 61 -9.97 24.07 13.99
C PRO A 61 -9.27 22.78 13.60
N HIS A 62 -10.02 21.79 13.13
CA HIS A 62 -9.51 20.48 12.70
C HIS A 62 -9.23 20.38 11.20
N PHE A 63 -9.37 21.51 10.48
CA PHE A 63 -9.03 21.51 9.06
C PHE A 63 -7.56 21.16 8.85
N THR A 64 -7.33 20.19 8.01
CA THR A 64 -5.99 19.74 7.62
C THR A 64 -5.97 19.27 6.18
N ILE A 65 -4.80 19.25 5.58
CA ILE A 65 -4.57 18.74 4.23
C ILE A 65 -3.74 17.47 4.35
N LEU A 66 -4.08 16.42 3.61
CA LEU A 66 -3.28 15.21 3.58
C LEU A 66 -1.87 15.51 3.05
N ALA A 67 -0.88 15.01 3.75
CA ALA A 67 0.51 15.12 3.30
C ALA A 67 0.70 14.39 1.96
N THR A 68 1.14 15.12 0.95
CA THR A 68 1.35 14.60 -0.40
C THR A 68 2.75 14.95 -0.89
N LYS A 69 3.29 14.07 -1.75
CA LYS A 69 4.51 14.33 -2.51
C LYS A 69 4.16 14.88 -3.89
N GLU A 70 5.16 15.41 -4.58
CA GLU A 70 5.00 15.90 -5.93
C GLU A 70 4.75 14.74 -6.92
N ILE A 71 3.77 14.93 -7.83
CA ILE A 71 3.40 13.93 -8.85
C ILE A 71 3.77 14.36 -10.28
N ALA A 72 4.33 15.56 -10.49
CA ALA A 72 4.64 16.06 -11.82
C ALA A 72 5.59 15.13 -12.58
N GLY A 73 6.57 14.54 -11.90
CA GLY A 73 7.48 13.55 -12.48
C GLY A 73 6.77 12.26 -12.91
N VAL A 74 5.80 11.81 -12.13
CA VAL A 74 4.98 10.62 -12.42
C VAL A 74 4.10 10.89 -13.65
N CYS A 75 3.40 12.04 -13.68
CA CYS A 75 2.57 12.44 -14.81
C CYS A 75 3.39 12.54 -16.11
N LYS A 76 4.57 13.16 -16.05
CA LYS A 76 5.45 13.27 -17.22
C LYS A 76 5.91 11.92 -17.76
N ARG A 77 6.19 10.95 -16.89
CA ARG A 77 6.52 9.58 -17.31
C ARG A 77 5.32 8.87 -17.96
N LEU A 78 4.11 9.05 -17.41
CA LEU A 78 2.89 8.54 -18.01
C LEU A 78 2.63 9.13 -19.41
N GLU A 79 2.84 10.44 -19.59
CA GLU A 79 2.75 11.09 -20.90
C GLU A 79 3.72 10.48 -21.92
N MET A 80 4.87 10.00 -21.49
CA MET A 80 5.84 9.28 -22.31
C MET A 80 5.52 7.79 -22.50
N GLY A 81 4.39 7.29 -21.96
CA GLY A 81 3.94 5.91 -22.07
C GLY A 81 4.65 4.93 -21.12
N ALA A 82 5.25 5.42 -20.04
CA ALA A 82 5.87 4.56 -19.04
C ALA A 82 4.83 3.97 -18.07
N ASP A 83 5.10 2.76 -17.60
CA ASP A 83 4.29 2.13 -16.56
C ASP A 83 4.60 2.72 -15.17
N LEU A 84 3.60 2.65 -14.29
CA LEU A 84 3.72 3.05 -12.90
C LEU A 84 4.07 1.85 -12.02
N ASN A 85 4.91 2.09 -11.02
CA ASN A 85 5.12 1.16 -9.94
C ASN A 85 4.06 1.34 -8.83
N ILE A 86 4.04 0.43 -7.86
CA ILE A 86 3.06 0.43 -6.76
C ILE A 86 3.13 1.70 -5.93
N GLU A 87 4.32 2.21 -5.66
CA GLU A 87 4.51 3.44 -4.86
C GLU A 87 3.93 4.65 -5.57
N GLU A 88 4.10 4.73 -6.88
CA GLU A 88 3.54 5.79 -7.72
C GLU A 88 2.00 5.71 -7.78
N PHE A 89 1.43 4.50 -7.83
CA PHE A 89 -0.02 4.31 -7.71
C PHE A 89 -0.56 4.78 -6.36
N LEU A 90 0.10 4.43 -5.27
CA LEU A 90 -0.30 4.86 -3.92
C LEU A 90 -0.16 6.38 -3.76
N LEU A 91 0.87 6.97 -4.35
CA LEU A 91 1.05 8.42 -4.36
C LEU A 91 -0.10 9.11 -5.10
N LEU A 92 -0.46 8.65 -6.31
CA LEU A 92 -1.61 9.17 -7.07
C LEU A 92 -2.92 8.99 -6.30
N LYS A 93 -3.15 7.81 -5.70
CA LYS A 93 -4.32 7.54 -4.85
C LYS A 93 -4.44 8.57 -3.74
N ARG A 94 -3.33 8.87 -3.05
CA ARG A 94 -3.29 9.85 -1.94
C ARG A 94 -3.58 11.27 -2.42
N VAL A 95 -3.01 11.69 -3.54
CA VAL A 95 -3.26 13.03 -4.11
C VAL A 95 -4.72 13.19 -4.53
N LEU A 96 -5.30 12.20 -5.19
CA LEU A 96 -6.70 12.21 -5.60
C LEU A 96 -7.65 12.17 -4.39
N LEU A 97 -7.32 11.41 -3.36
CA LEU A 97 -8.08 11.41 -2.12
C LEU A 97 -8.05 12.79 -1.45
N SER A 98 -6.87 13.41 -1.34
CA SER A 98 -6.73 14.76 -0.80
C SER A 98 -7.55 15.78 -1.58
N SER A 99 -7.53 15.72 -2.91
CA SER A 99 -8.34 16.62 -3.76
C SER A 99 -9.83 16.46 -3.48
N ARG A 100 -10.32 15.22 -3.40
CA ARG A 100 -11.73 14.92 -3.10
C ARG A 100 -12.15 15.37 -1.71
N GLU A 101 -11.30 15.12 -0.70
CA GLU A 101 -11.58 15.56 0.67
C GLU A 101 -11.68 17.08 0.76
N LEU A 102 -10.78 17.81 0.09
CA LEU A 102 -10.81 19.27 0.04
C LEU A 102 -12.05 19.79 -0.69
N GLN A 103 -12.46 19.17 -1.79
CA GLN A 103 -13.70 19.53 -2.49
C GLN A 103 -14.93 19.27 -1.64
N SER A 104 -15.01 18.11 -0.99
CA SER A 104 -16.11 17.77 -0.06
C SER A 104 -16.14 18.73 1.11
N PHE A 105 -14.99 19.07 1.66
CA PHE A 105 -14.87 20.06 2.72
C PHE A 105 -15.42 21.41 2.27
N TYR A 106 -14.99 21.92 1.13
CA TYR A 106 -15.45 23.22 0.60
C TYR A 106 -16.95 23.22 0.30
N ALA A 107 -17.47 22.14 -0.28
CA ALA A 107 -18.91 22.00 -0.59
C ALA A 107 -19.80 22.00 0.66
N ASN A 108 -19.28 21.53 1.80
CA ASN A 108 -20.00 21.46 3.07
C ASN A 108 -19.63 22.62 4.03
N LEU A 109 -18.88 23.60 3.56
CA LEU A 109 -18.46 24.71 4.39
C LEU A 109 -19.64 25.67 4.60
N GLU A 110 -20.04 25.80 5.85
CA GLU A 110 -21.05 26.73 6.29
C GLU A 110 -20.40 27.87 7.09
N ASN A 111 -21.05 29.02 7.22
CA ASN A 111 -20.65 30.13 8.07
C ASN A 111 -19.33 30.87 7.74
N VAL A 112 -18.60 30.45 6.71
CA VAL A 112 -17.39 31.15 6.25
C VAL A 112 -17.55 31.51 4.78
N SER A 113 -17.44 32.77 4.45
CA SER A 113 -17.40 33.21 3.05
C SER A 113 -15.97 33.28 2.60
N LEU A 114 -15.63 32.43 1.65
CA LEU A 114 -14.33 32.43 0.99
C LEU A 114 -14.49 33.09 -0.40
N THR A 115 -13.65 34.02 -0.71
CA THR A 115 -13.60 34.71 -2.00
C THR A 115 -12.29 34.41 -2.72
N GLU A 116 -11.19 34.66 -2.07
CA GLU A 116 -9.85 34.43 -2.63
C GLU A 116 -9.48 32.95 -2.58
N LEU A 117 -9.78 32.26 -1.47
CA LEU A 117 -9.52 30.83 -1.34
C LEU A 117 -10.48 29.99 -2.18
N ALA A 118 -11.70 30.45 -2.45
CA ALA A 118 -12.64 29.78 -3.35
C ALA A 118 -12.01 29.45 -4.70
N LEU A 119 -11.22 30.40 -5.26
CA LEU A 119 -10.53 30.23 -6.53
C LEU A 119 -9.54 29.05 -6.55
N TRP A 120 -9.02 28.65 -5.37
CA TRP A 120 -8.14 27.50 -5.24
C TRP A 120 -8.94 26.19 -5.15
N PHE A 121 -10.06 26.18 -4.40
CA PHE A 121 -10.94 25.02 -4.29
C PHE A 121 -11.63 24.71 -5.63
N GLU A 122 -12.03 25.70 -6.40
CA GLU A 122 -12.66 25.54 -7.73
C GLU A 122 -11.71 24.94 -8.77
N LYS A 123 -10.39 25.06 -8.58
CA LYS A 123 -9.40 24.42 -9.46
C LYS A 123 -9.20 22.95 -9.16
N LEU A 124 -9.70 22.43 -8.04
CA LEU A 124 -9.63 21.01 -7.74
C LEU A 124 -10.63 20.27 -8.62
N HIS A 125 -10.18 19.15 -9.19
CA HIS A 125 -11.04 18.28 -10.00
C HIS A 125 -11.20 16.93 -9.34
N ASP A 126 -12.39 16.36 -9.43
CA ASP A 126 -12.67 14.99 -9.01
C ASP A 126 -12.57 14.05 -10.21
N PHE A 127 -11.99 12.87 -9.97
CA PHE A 127 -11.79 11.81 -10.96
C PHE A 127 -12.37 10.49 -10.44
N PRO A 128 -13.70 10.35 -10.32
CA PRO A 128 -14.33 9.23 -9.61
C PRO A 128 -14.01 7.87 -10.24
N GLN A 129 -13.91 7.79 -11.56
CA GLN A 129 -13.54 6.54 -12.25
C GLN A 129 -12.10 6.12 -11.93
N LEU A 130 -11.16 7.08 -11.98
CA LEU A 130 -9.77 6.82 -11.66
C LEU A 130 -9.60 6.44 -10.18
N GLN A 131 -10.28 7.16 -9.29
CA GLN A 131 -10.29 6.83 -7.85
C GLN A 131 -10.85 5.44 -7.61
N GLY A 132 -11.95 5.04 -8.27
CA GLY A 132 -12.51 3.70 -8.19
C GLY A 132 -11.51 2.62 -8.60
N ASN A 133 -10.79 2.83 -9.69
CA ASN A 133 -9.77 1.91 -10.15
C ASN A 133 -8.57 1.81 -9.17
N LEU A 134 -8.18 2.94 -8.59
CA LEU A 134 -7.06 2.97 -7.62
C LEU A 134 -7.42 2.36 -6.26
N GLN A 135 -8.72 2.21 -5.93
CA GLN A 135 -9.15 1.45 -4.75
C GLN A 135 -8.78 -0.04 -4.83
N ALA A 136 -8.54 -0.55 -6.03
CA ALA A 136 -8.04 -1.92 -6.22
C ALA A 136 -6.68 -2.18 -5.54
N PHE A 137 -5.96 -1.13 -5.17
CA PHE A 137 -4.72 -1.21 -4.40
C PHE A 137 -4.98 -0.80 -2.95
N ASN A 138 -4.65 -1.68 -2.00
CA ASN A 138 -4.66 -1.29 -0.58
C ASN A 138 -3.42 -0.44 -0.23
N ASP A 139 -3.40 0.10 1.00
CA ASP A 139 -2.33 1.00 1.43
C ASP A 139 -0.98 0.30 1.64
N ALA A 140 -0.97 -1.03 1.71
CA ALA A 140 0.24 -1.86 1.71
C ALA A 140 0.74 -2.20 0.29
N GLY A 141 0.06 -1.73 -0.76
CA GLY A 141 0.45 -1.94 -2.15
C GLY A 141 0.01 -3.29 -2.74
N PHE A 142 -0.85 -4.04 -2.04
CA PHE A 142 -1.40 -5.28 -2.59
C PHE A 142 -2.67 -5.00 -3.39
N ILE A 143 -2.86 -5.78 -4.46
CA ILE A 143 -4.07 -5.73 -5.26
C ILE A 143 -5.19 -6.47 -4.52
N GLU A 144 -6.33 -5.82 -4.33
CA GLU A 144 -7.50 -6.38 -3.67
C GLU A 144 -8.22 -7.41 -4.55
N ASN A 145 -8.99 -8.31 -3.90
CA ASN A 145 -9.68 -9.38 -4.63
C ASN A 145 -10.74 -8.88 -5.59
N PHE A 146 -11.36 -7.75 -5.31
CA PHE A 146 -12.38 -7.16 -6.17
C PHE A 146 -11.82 -6.48 -7.44
N ALA A 147 -10.50 -6.34 -7.55
CA ALA A 147 -9.86 -5.75 -8.72
C ALA A 147 -10.14 -6.53 -10.01
N SER A 148 -10.33 -7.85 -9.89
CA SER A 148 -10.67 -8.73 -11.01
C SER A 148 -11.36 -10.00 -10.50
N GLU A 149 -12.46 -10.40 -11.15
CA GLU A 149 -13.14 -11.67 -10.86
C GLU A 149 -12.21 -12.88 -11.05
N GLU A 150 -11.36 -12.81 -12.07
CA GLU A 150 -10.35 -13.84 -12.35
C GLU A 150 -9.36 -13.96 -11.19
N LEU A 151 -8.82 -12.84 -10.71
CA LEU A 151 -7.91 -12.80 -9.56
C LEU A 151 -8.58 -13.38 -8.31
N ALA A 152 -9.81 -12.98 -8.02
CA ALA A 152 -10.59 -13.49 -6.90
C ALA A 152 -10.82 -15.02 -7.02
N ARG A 153 -11.08 -15.52 -8.23
CA ARG A 153 -11.26 -16.93 -8.52
C ARG A 153 -9.98 -17.72 -8.31
N ILE A 154 -8.86 -17.21 -8.82
CA ILE A 154 -7.54 -17.85 -8.67
C ILE A 154 -7.16 -17.90 -7.19
N ARG A 155 -7.26 -16.80 -6.46
CA ARG A 155 -6.93 -16.77 -5.02
C ARG A 155 -7.79 -17.69 -4.18
N ARG A 156 -9.10 -17.79 -4.50
CA ARG A 156 -9.98 -18.78 -3.84
C ARG A 156 -9.49 -20.20 -4.10
N LYS A 157 -9.17 -20.57 -5.35
CA LYS A 157 -8.64 -21.90 -5.67
C LYS A 157 -7.34 -22.20 -4.93
N ILE A 158 -6.44 -21.22 -4.82
CA ILE A 158 -5.20 -21.38 -4.05
C ILE A 158 -5.53 -21.67 -2.59
N HIS A 159 -6.39 -20.84 -1.98
CA HIS A 159 -6.79 -21.01 -0.58
C HIS A 159 -7.46 -22.35 -0.30
N ASP A 160 -8.37 -22.80 -1.19
CA ASP A 160 -9.05 -24.08 -1.08
C ASP A 160 -8.05 -25.24 -1.18
N SER A 161 -7.10 -25.16 -2.11
CA SER A 161 -6.05 -26.17 -2.25
C SER A 161 -5.13 -26.22 -1.03
N GLU A 162 -4.75 -25.06 -0.47
CA GLU A 162 -3.98 -24.99 0.76
C GLU A 162 -4.73 -25.55 1.97
N SER A 163 -6.05 -25.29 2.04
CA SER A 163 -6.90 -25.87 3.08
C SER A 163 -6.95 -27.39 2.96
N GLN A 164 -7.18 -27.92 1.77
CA GLN A 164 -7.18 -29.36 1.53
C GLN A 164 -5.85 -30.02 1.92
N VAL A 165 -4.72 -29.38 1.61
CA VAL A 165 -3.40 -29.87 2.03
C VAL A 165 -3.28 -29.89 3.55
N ARG A 166 -3.72 -28.84 4.23
CA ARG A 166 -3.72 -28.79 5.71
C ARG A 166 -4.57 -29.89 6.31
N ASP A 167 -5.78 -30.11 5.79
CA ASP A 167 -6.70 -31.15 6.27
C ASP A 167 -6.11 -32.54 6.11
N VAL A 168 -5.54 -32.85 4.94
CA VAL A 168 -4.85 -34.12 4.68
C VAL A 168 -3.67 -34.33 5.64
N LEU A 169 -2.88 -33.28 5.88
CA LEU A 169 -1.75 -33.37 6.82
C LEU A 169 -2.21 -33.59 8.26
N GLN A 170 -3.30 -32.93 8.69
CA GLN A 170 -3.88 -33.15 10.01
C GLN A 170 -4.43 -34.57 10.19
N ASP A 171 -5.09 -35.10 9.16
CA ASP A 171 -5.57 -36.49 9.18
C ASP A 171 -4.42 -37.49 9.23
N LEU A 172 -3.34 -37.24 8.49
CA LEU A 172 -2.12 -38.05 8.57
C LEU A 172 -1.50 -38.01 9.97
N LEU A 173 -1.44 -36.84 10.59
CA LEU A 173 -0.95 -36.66 11.98
C LEU A 173 -1.78 -37.51 12.96
N LYS A 174 -3.12 -37.52 12.83
CA LYS A 174 -4.01 -38.33 13.69
C LYS A 174 -3.88 -39.80 13.42
N GLN A 175 -3.93 -40.25 12.15
CA GLN A 175 -3.93 -41.67 11.79
C GLN A 175 -2.58 -42.35 12.01
N LYS A 176 -1.49 -41.60 11.85
CA LYS A 176 -0.12 -42.14 11.87
C LYS A 176 0.71 -41.64 13.06
N SER A 177 0.05 -41.13 14.10
CA SER A 177 0.71 -40.57 15.28
C SER A 177 1.79 -41.45 15.91
N GLN A 178 1.58 -42.76 15.93
CA GLN A 178 2.54 -43.72 16.49
C GLN A 178 3.83 -43.85 15.65
N MET A 179 3.78 -43.52 14.35
CA MET A 179 4.90 -43.60 13.42
C MET A 179 5.69 -42.30 13.35
N LEU A 180 5.16 -41.22 13.89
CA LEU A 180 5.79 -39.90 13.87
C LEU A 180 6.70 -39.71 15.10
N THR A 181 7.81 -39.02 14.91
CA THR A 181 8.70 -38.62 16.00
C THR A 181 8.03 -37.52 16.82
N GLU A 182 7.36 -36.58 16.12
CA GLU A 182 6.63 -35.47 16.70
C GLU A 182 5.31 -35.28 15.93
N GLY A 183 4.25 -34.88 16.62
CA GLY A 183 2.92 -34.66 16.04
C GLY A 183 2.77 -33.25 15.40
N ILE A 184 3.80 -32.79 14.69
CA ILE A 184 3.84 -31.47 14.06
C ILE A 184 4.10 -31.58 12.57
N VAL A 185 3.60 -30.57 11.83
CA VAL A 185 3.96 -30.34 10.42
C VAL A 185 5.08 -29.32 10.40
N ALA A 186 6.22 -29.66 9.84
CA ALA A 186 7.34 -28.73 9.65
C ALA A 186 7.45 -28.30 8.18
N SER A 187 8.05 -27.15 7.94
CA SER A 187 8.36 -26.69 6.59
C SER A 187 9.87 -26.77 6.36
N ARG A 188 10.29 -27.45 5.29
CA ARG A 188 11.69 -27.49 4.84
C ARG A 188 11.77 -27.23 3.34
N ASN A 189 12.57 -26.24 2.95
CA ASN A 189 12.75 -25.85 1.54
C ASN A 189 11.42 -25.60 0.82
N GLY A 190 10.48 -24.90 1.46
CA GLY A 190 9.16 -24.59 0.91
C GLY A 190 8.19 -25.79 0.85
N ARG A 191 8.56 -26.94 1.42
CA ARG A 191 7.73 -28.16 1.43
C ARG A 191 7.26 -28.46 2.85
N GLN A 192 6.00 -28.91 2.95
CA GLN A 192 5.46 -29.42 4.20
C GLN A 192 5.98 -30.83 4.44
N VAL A 193 6.55 -31.09 5.60
CA VAL A 193 7.15 -32.37 5.96
C VAL A 193 6.63 -32.87 7.31
N LEU A 194 6.50 -34.18 7.44
CA LEU A 194 6.15 -34.84 8.69
C LEU A 194 7.39 -35.61 9.21
N PRO A 195 7.85 -35.37 10.45
CA PRO A 195 8.97 -36.12 11.03
C PRO A 195 8.56 -37.56 11.36
N VAL A 196 9.21 -38.54 10.76
CA VAL A 196 8.89 -39.96 10.92
C VAL A 196 10.02 -40.68 11.67
N LYS A 197 9.67 -41.57 12.61
CA LYS A 197 10.64 -42.42 13.31
C LYS A 197 11.38 -43.30 12.30
N ASN A 198 12.69 -43.43 12.45
CA ASN A 198 13.56 -44.17 11.51
C ASN A 198 13.14 -45.63 11.29
N THR A 199 12.62 -46.30 12.31
CA THR A 199 12.11 -47.67 12.25
C THR A 199 10.89 -47.86 11.35
N ASN A 200 10.15 -46.79 11.04
CA ASN A 200 8.87 -46.86 10.31
C ASN A 200 8.92 -46.31 8.88
N THR A 201 10.10 -45.92 8.41
CA THR A 201 10.27 -45.25 7.10
C THR A 201 9.78 -46.09 5.93
N THR A 202 10.15 -47.35 5.90
CA THR A 202 9.83 -48.27 4.81
C THR A 202 8.33 -48.54 4.70
N SER A 203 7.66 -48.69 5.81
CA SER A 203 6.21 -48.93 5.90
C SER A 203 5.36 -47.76 5.37
N LEU A 204 5.76 -46.52 5.64
CA LEU A 204 5.04 -45.31 5.21
C LEU A 204 5.22 -45.05 3.69
N VAL A 205 6.40 -45.27 3.14
CA VAL A 205 6.68 -45.10 1.72
C VAL A 205 5.90 -46.13 0.86
N CYS A 206 5.77 -47.36 1.32
CA CYS A 206 5.00 -48.37 0.60
C CYS A 206 3.49 -48.12 0.60
N GLN A 207 2.93 -47.62 1.69
CA GLN A 207 1.48 -47.30 1.77
C GLN A 207 1.07 -46.12 0.90
N ASN A 208 1.92 -45.14 0.71
CA ASN A 208 1.64 -43.97 -0.15
C ASN A 208 1.57 -44.31 -1.65
N ARG A 209 2.11 -45.44 -2.10
CA ARG A 209 1.99 -45.87 -3.50
C ARG A 209 0.61 -46.46 -3.84
N GLN A 210 -0.16 -46.88 -2.84
CA GLN A 210 -1.42 -47.62 -3.05
C GLN A 210 -2.69 -46.83 -2.62
N THR A 211 -2.57 -45.69 -1.97
CA THR A 211 -3.72 -44.92 -1.47
C THR A 211 -4.12 -43.75 -2.39
N ARG A 212 -5.41 -43.35 -2.33
CA ARG A 212 -5.99 -42.16 -3.01
C ARG A 212 -5.13 -40.90 -2.93
N LEU A 213 -4.24 -40.80 -1.93
CA LEU A 213 -3.28 -39.69 -1.78
C LEU A 213 -2.35 -39.58 -2.99
N GLY A 214 -1.91 -40.67 -3.58
CA GLY A 214 -1.09 -40.68 -4.80
C GLY A 214 -1.82 -40.09 -6.01
N HIS A 215 -3.16 -40.13 -6.01
CA HIS A 215 -3.98 -39.58 -7.09
C HIS A 215 -4.19 -38.06 -6.94
N HIS A 216 -4.46 -37.60 -5.73
CA HIS A 216 -4.62 -36.16 -5.47
C HIS A 216 -3.29 -35.38 -5.57
N LEU A 217 -2.19 -35.99 -5.14
CA LEU A 217 -0.86 -35.40 -5.30
C LEU A 217 -0.42 -35.35 -6.78
N ARG A 218 -0.86 -36.28 -7.64
CA ARG A 218 -0.60 -36.21 -9.08
C ARG A 218 -1.49 -35.20 -9.81
N GLN A 219 -2.71 -34.94 -9.35
CA GLN A 219 -3.56 -33.87 -9.90
C GLN A 219 -3.04 -32.47 -9.50
N ALA A 220 -2.41 -32.32 -8.35
CA ALA A 220 -1.73 -31.08 -7.95
C ALA A 220 -0.40 -30.87 -8.73
N GLN A 221 0.21 -31.90 -9.27
CA GLN A 221 1.42 -31.80 -10.12
C GLN A 221 1.16 -31.27 -11.54
N GLY A 222 -0.12 -31.15 -11.97
CA GLY A 222 -0.50 -30.51 -13.25
C GLY A 222 -0.43 -28.97 -13.26
N PHE A 223 -0.11 -28.34 -12.15
CA PHE A 223 0.20 -26.92 -12.04
C PHE A 223 1.70 -26.77 -11.79
N GLU A 224 2.47 -26.64 -12.86
CA GLU A 224 3.86 -26.19 -12.81
C GLU A 224 3.92 -24.73 -12.40
N HIS A 225 3.72 -24.45 -11.11
CA HIS A 225 4.28 -23.29 -10.43
C HIS A 225 4.49 -23.64 -8.96
N ASP A 226 5.77 -23.76 -8.63
CA ASP A 226 6.42 -23.64 -7.34
C ASP A 226 5.70 -24.17 -6.07
N GLY A 227 6.11 -25.36 -5.65
CA GLY A 227 6.36 -25.51 -4.24
C GLY A 227 5.54 -26.48 -3.41
N PHE A 228 4.62 -27.30 -3.95
CA PHE A 228 3.95 -28.31 -3.13
C PHE A 228 4.38 -29.75 -3.50
N SER A 229 5.43 -30.20 -2.87
CA SER A 229 5.79 -31.60 -2.84
C SER A 229 5.89 -32.06 -1.39
N THR A 230 4.94 -32.91 -0.99
CA THR A 230 4.98 -33.54 0.34
C THR A 230 6.14 -34.54 0.34
N CYS A 231 7.27 -34.18 0.93
CA CYS A 231 8.42 -35.04 1.06
C CYS A 231 8.45 -35.64 2.46
N ILE A 232 8.18 -36.94 2.58
CA ILE A 232 8.41 -37.65 3.82
C ILE A 232 9.91 -38.01 3.81
N ARG A 233 10.69 -37.27 4.61
CA ARG A 233 12.11 -37.55 4.86
C ARG A 233 12.31 -38.09 6.27
N THR A 234 13.19 -39.09 6.37
CA THR A 234 13.71 -39.59 7.63
C THR A 234 14.84 -38.68 8.10
N CYS A 235 14.81 -38.32 9.37
CA CYS A 235 16.01 -37.83 10.05
C CYS A 235 16.86 -39.06 10.41
N ASN A 236 18.03 -39.21 9.81
CA ASN A 236 19.05 -40.10 10.31
C ASN A 236 19.83 -39.36 11.43
N ASP A 237 20.20 -40.08 12.48
CA ASP A 237 20.94 -39.59 13.64
C ASP A 237 22.35 -39.03 13.30
N ASN A 238 22.74 -39.01 12.03
CA ASN A 238 23.97 -38.42 11.53
C ASN A 238 23.65 -37.19 10.68
N GLY A 239 23.39 -36.09 11.36
CA GLY A 239 23.51 -34.69 10.89
C GLY A 239 22.90 -34.41 9.51
N CYS A 240 21.77 -33.66 9.52
CA CYS A 240 21.38 -32.78 8.40
C CYS A 240 21.86 -31.38 8.66
#